data_f384b51cea18dff04ad392d4193d533c
#
_entry.id   f384b51cea18dff04ad392d4193d533c
#
_cell.length_a   1.000
_cell.length_b   1.000
_cell.length_c   1.000
_cell.angle_alpha   90.00
_cell.angle_beta   90.00
_cell.angle_gamma   90.00
#
_symmetry.space_group_name_H-M   'P 1'
#
loop_
_entity.id
_entity.type
_entity.pdbx_description
1 polymer ?
#
loop_
_entity_poly.entity_id
_entity_poly.type
_entity_poly.pdbx_seq_one_letter_code
_entity_poly.pdbx_strand_id
1 'polypeptide(L)'
;IRKQLYLVYAAVVVVPVVLIGTFLLFNNHRMMVNYHEDLLEADNRRVKNILFEITTQIYNISESISFDSNIQSLLTTQFAAPSTCTLAISQNVLLDNYLSAYTEIRKIDVYTDNPTFVGAKQFHPANEEIEEKAWYQKALSQAGIFWEGMSWYDEYGNEYWELCLVRKIPLINSPYRAVLVIHVSDDYLRMRLDSGDYLSEISVDQGPVCYSSDRMKYGLRQPDVIDYEQPYFQRKGRIRQEGVQCFVNISALHTYQSDSRLYICTLDANGYRNIRNILLLCGAVLLLALTIPLIMI
;
A
#
# COMPACT_ATOMS: atom_id res chain seq x y z
N ILE A 1 -31.67 -33.37 52.91
CA ILE A 1 -31.24 -31.99 53.18
C ILE A 1 -30.15 -31.55 52.16
N ARG A 2 -29.03 -32.29 52.03
CA ARG A 2 -27.94 -31.90 51.06
C ARG A 2 -28.42 -31.76 49.60
N LYS A 3 -29.21 -32.69 49.06
CA LYS A 3 -29.75 -32.62 47.69
C LYS A 3 -30.62 -31.38 47.45
N GLN A 4 -31.43 -31.01 48.44
CA GLN A 4 -32.27 -29.81 48.36
C GLN A 4 -31.43 -28.52 48.39
N LEU A 5 -30.35 -28.49 49.18
CA LEU A 5 -29.45 -27.37 49.27
C LEU A 5 -28.71 -27.15 47.93
N TYR A 6 -28.24 -28.21 47.27
CA TYR A 6 -27.64 -28.13 45.93
C TYR A 6 -28.64 -27.63 44.86
N LEU A 7 -29.89 -28.07 44.93
CA LEU A 7 -30.94 -27.65 43.99
C LEU A 7 -31.26 -26.14 44.13
N VAL A 8 -31.37 -25.67 45.37
CA VAL A 8 -31.58 -24.26 45.67
C VAL A 8 -30.37 -23.43 45.23
N TYR A 9 -29.14 -23.87 45.53
CA TYR A 9 -27.93 -23.23 45.10
C TYR A 9 -27.85 -23.15 43.55
N ALA A 10 -28.10 -24.24 42.87
CA ALA A 10 -28.11 -24.27 41.41
C ALA A 10 -29.14 -23.29 40.80
N ALA A 11 -30.36 -23.28 41.32
CA ALA A 11 -31.44 -22.42 40.80
C ALA A 11 -31.23 -20.94 41.11
N VAL A 12 -30.74 -20.61 42.31
CA VAL A 12 -30.67 -19.22 42.79
C VAL A 12 -29.32 -18.55 42.45
N VAL A 13 -28.23 -19.31 42.37
CA VAL A 13 -26.88 -18.77 42.18
C VAL A 13 -26.32 -19.14 40.81
N VAL A 14 -26.26 -20.45 40.48
CA VAL A 14 -25.58 -20.91 39.27
C VAL A 14 -26.29 -20.44 38.02
N VAL A 15 -27.61 -20.59 37.94
CA VAL A 15 -28.37 -20.20 36.74
C VAL A 15 -28.25 -18.69 36.43
N PRO A 16 -28.49 -17.75 37.38
CA PRO A 16 -28.31 -16.32 37.12
C PRO A 16 -26.86 -15.94 36.78
N VAL A 17 -25.87 -16.53 37.47
CA VAL A 17 -24.44 -16.24 37.20
C VAL A 17 -24.04 -16.71 35.82
N VAL A 18 -24.49 -17.88 35.37
CA VAL A 18 -24.22 -18.37 34.00
C VAL A 18 -24.90 -17.48 32.95
N LEU A 19 -26.15 -17.09 33.15
CA LEU A 19 -26.88 -16.24 32.23
C LEU A 19 -26.22 -14.85 32.09
N ILE A 20 -25.95 -14.20 33.22
CA ILE A 20 -25.30 -12.90 33.24
C ILE A 20 -23.88 -12.98 32.65
N GLY A 21 -23.10 -14.02 33.09
CA GLY A 21 -21.75 -14.23 32.60
C GLY A 21 -21.68 -14.46 31.08
N THR A 22 -22.59 -15.29 30.54
CA THR A 22 -22.69 -15.56 29.12
C THR A 22 -23.08 -14.30 28.35
N PHE A 23 -24.04 -13.53 28.84
CA PHE A 23 -24.46 -12.25 28.26
C PHE A 23 -23.30 -11.26 28.25
N LEU A 24 -22.58 -11.09 29.33
CA LEU A 24 -21.42 -10.19 29.42
C LEU A 24 -20.29 -10.63 28.48
N LEU A 25 -19.96 -11.93 28.40
CA LEU A 25 -18.96 -12.46 27.48
C LEU A 25 -19.33 -12.18 26.03
N PHE A 26 -20.59 -12.40 25.66
CA PHE A 26 -21.06 -12.12 24.29
C PHE A 26 -21.02 -10.62 23.97
N ASN A 27 -21.45 -9.76 24.88
CA ASN A 27 -21.42 -8.32 24.70
C ASN A 27 -19.98 -7.80 24.62
N ASN A 28 -19.09 -8.26 25.50
CA ASN A 28 -17.68 -7.90 25.46
C ASN A 28 -17.01 -8.35 24.15
N HIS A 29 -17.30 -9.58 23.71
CA HIS A 29 -16.77 -10.05 22.42
C HIS A 29 -17.18 -9.14 21.27
N ARG A 30 -18.46 -8.79 21.17
CA ARG A 30 -18.98 -7.90 20.13
C ARG A 30 -18.34 -6.50 20.20
N MET A 31 -18.23 -5.96 21.40
CA MET A 31 -17.62 -4.65 21.62
C MET A 31 -16.14 -4.64 21.22
N MET A 32 -15.38 -5.68 21.58
CA MET A 32 -13.96 -5.80 21.20
C MET A 32 -13.78 -5.93 19.68
N VAL A 33 -14.62 -6.73 19.03
CA VAL A 33 -14.59 -6.88 17.57
C VAL A 33 -14.83 -5.54 16.89
N ASN A 34 -15.92 -4.84 17.27
CA ASN A 34 -16.22 -3.53 16.70
C ASN A 34 -15.10 -2.53 16.95
N TYR A 35 -14.52 -2.52 18.14
CA TYR A 35 -13.40 -1.65 18.48
C TYR A 35 -12.17 -1.87 17.58
N HIS A 36 -11.77 -3.13 17.35
CA HIS A 36 -10.67 -3.45 16.43
C HIS A 36 -11.00 -3.09 14.99
N GLU A 37 -12.23 -3.33 14.53
CA GLU A 37 -12.67 -2.95 13.19
C GLU A 37 -12.66 -1.42 12.98
N ASP A 38 -13.08 -0.65 13.97
CA ASP A 38 -13.12 0.82 13.91
C ASP A 38 -11.71 1.42 13.95
N LEU A 39 -10.80 0.88 14.77
CA LEU A 39 -9.40 1.29 14.81
C LEU A 39 -8.70 1.02 13.47
N LEU A 40 -8.95 -0.16 12.90
CA LEU A 40 -8.37 -0.55 11.62
C LEU A 40 -8.91 0.33 10.47
N GLU A 41 -10.19 0.69 10.52
CA GLU A 41 -10.77 1.65 9.57
C GLU A 41 -10.13 3.03 9.70
N ALA A 42 -9.90 3.49 10.92
CA ALA A 42 -9.23 4.78 11.16
C ALA A 42 -7.80 4.79 10.63
N ASP A 43 -7.04 3.71 10.84
CA ASP A 43 -5.68 3.59 10.30
C ASP A 43 -5.66 3.49 8.76
N ASN A 44 -6.56 2.70 8.17
CA ASN A 44 -6.70 2.62 6.71
C ASN A 44 -7.00 4.00 6.11
N ARG A 45 -7.88 4.79 6.75
CA ARG A 45 -8.19 6.17 6.34
C ARG A 45 -6.96 7.08 6.46
N ARG A 46 -6.16 6.94 7.53
CA ARG A 46 -4.89 7.65 7.70
C ARG A 46 -3.93 7.35 6.55
N VAL A 47 -3.70 6.07 6.26
CA VAL A 47 -2.83 5.63 5.16
C VAL A 47 -3.33 6.18 3.83
N LYS A 48 -4.64 6.10 3.57
CA LYS A 48 -5.27 6.63 2.36
C LYS A 48 -5.03 8.14 2.17
N ASN A 49 -5.15 8.92 3.24
CA ASN A 49 -4.94 10.38 3.18
C ASN A 49 -3.47 10.72 2.91
N ILE A 50 -2.53 10.04 3.56
CA ILE A 50 -1.09 10.23 3.34
C ILE A 50 -0.71 9.86 1.89
N LEU A 51 -1.22 8.74 1.38
CA LEU A 51 -0.97 8.34 0.00
C LEU A 51 -1.55 9.31 -1.01
N PHE A 52 -2.74 9.87 -0.76
CA PHE A 52 -3.31 10.90 -1.61
C PHE A 52 -2.44 12.16 -1.64
N GLU A 53 -1.90 12.59 -0.50
CA GLU A 53 -0.96 13.71 -0.41
C GLU A 53 0.31 13.43 -1.24
N ILE A 54 0.96 12.28 -1.01
CA ILE A 54 2.19 11.89 -1.71
C ILE A 54 1.96 11.80 -3.22
N THR A 55 0.90 11.10 -3.64
CA THR A 55 0.62 10.90 -5.06
C THR A 55 0.27 12.22 -5.77
N THR A 56 -0.43 13.13 -5.10
CA THR A 56 -0.72 14.48 -5.63
C THR A 56 0.54 15.30 -5.78
N GLN A 57 1.45 15.26 -4.82
CA GLN A 57 2.72 15.97 -4.88
C GLN A 57 3.61 15.46 -6.02
N ILE A 58 3.74 14.13 -6.16
CA ILE A 58 4.50 13.52 -7.26
C ILE A 58 3.87 13.83 -8.62
N TYR A 59 2.53 13.87 -8.71
CA TYR A 59 1.83 14.33 -9.91
C TYR A 59 2.28 15.74 -10.29
N ASN A 60 2.25 16.71 -9.37
CA ASN A 60 2.62 18.10 -9.63
C ASN A 60 4.09 18.22 -10.09
N ILE A 61 5.00 17.44 -9.49
CA ILE A 61 6.40 17.37 -9.89
C ILE A 61 6.51 16.81 -11.32
N SER A 62 5.81 15.72 -11.62
CA SER A 62 5.82 15.12 -12.95
C SER A 62 5.31 16.08 -14.03
N GLU A 63 4.32 16.90 -13.70
CA GLU A 63 3.80 17.93 -14.57
C GLU A 63 4.83 19.01 -14.83
N SER A 64 5.45 19.52 -13.77
CA SER A 64 6.52 20.54 -13.88
C SER A 64 7.70 20.06 -14.74
N ILE A 65 8.14 18.81 -14.55
CA ILE A 65 9.21 18.21 -15.37
C ILE A 65 8.79 18.07 -16.84
N SER A 66 7.57 17.58 -17.09
CA SER A 66 7.11 17.28 -18.45
C SER A 66 6.90 18.51 -19.31
N PHE A 67 6.59 19.65 -18.70
CA PHE A 67 6.40 20.92 -19.40
C PHE A 67 7.60 21.88 -19.29
N ASP A 68 8.71 21.43 -18.69
CA ASP A 68 9.94 22.23 -18.66
C ASP A 68 10.55 22.35 -20.05
N SER A 69 10.80 23.61 -20.49
CA SER A 69 11.31 23.90 -21.82
C SER A 69 12.72 23.37 -22.07
N ASN A 70 13.57 23.29 -21.04
CA ASN A 70 14.93 22.79 -21.18
C ASN A 70 14.93 21.28 -21.34
N ILE A 71 14.04 20.56 -20.60
CA ILE A 71 13.84 19.12 -20.78
C ILE A 71 13.30 18.80 -22.16
N GLN A 72 12.26 19.51 -22.62
CA GLN A 72 11.70 19.32 -23.95
C GLN A 72 12.72 19.63 -25.07
N SER A 73 13.48 20.71 -24.94
CA SER A 73 14.55 21.06 -25.88
C SER A 73 15.65 19.99 -25.93
N LEU A 74 16.08 19.49 -24.75
CA LEU A 74 17.08 18.43 -24.66
C LEU A 74 16.62 17.16 -25.38
N LEU A 75 15.36 16.73 -25.18
CA LEU A 75 14.80 15.51 -25.75
C LEU A 75 14.54 15.60 -27.26
N THR A 76 14.32 16.80 -27.79
CA THR A 76 14.04 17.03 -29.22
C THR A 76 15.28 17.36 -30.03
N THR A 77 16.42 17.64 -29.38
CA THR A 77 17.67 18.00 -30.07
C THR A 77 18.28 16.78 -30.76
N GLN A 78 18.70 16.96 -32.02
CA GLN A 78 19.55 16.02 -32.75
C GLN A 78 21.01 16.31 -32.44
N PHE A 79 21.67 15.39 -31.77
CA PHE A 79 23.05 15.52 -31.37
C PHE A 79 23.98 15.00 -32.48
N ALA A 80 24.97 15.84 -32.87
CA ALA A 80 25.95 15.48 -33.89
C ALA A 80 26.99 14.46 -33.41
N ALA A 81 27.21 14.36 -32.06
CA ALA A 81 28.14 13.43 -31.45
C ALA A 81 27.67 13.03 -30.04
N PRO A 82 28.03 11.81 -29.56
CA PRO A 82 27.71 11.36 -28.19
C PRO A 82 28.19 12.31 -27.10
N SER A 83 29.36 12.91 -27.26
CA SER A 83 29.94 13.87 -26.29
C SER A 83 29.12 15.14 -26.15
N THR A 84 28.50 15.64 -27.22
CA THR A 84 27.62 16.81 -27.15
C THR A 84 26.32 16.50 -26.43
N CYS A 85 25.78 15.31 -26.61
CA CYS A 85 24.61 14.83 -25.86
C CYS A 85 24.92 14.72 -24.36
N THR A 86 26.02 14.04 -24.01
CA THR A 86 26.43 13.88 -22.59
C THR A 86 26.69 15.25 -21.93
N LEU A 87 27.30 16.20 -22.64
CA LEU A 87 27.52 17.54 -22.14
C LEU A 87 26.19 18.28 -21.87
N ALA A 88 25.25 18.22 -22.82
CA ALA A 88 23.93 18.84 -22.67
C ALA A 88 23.16 18.26 -21.47
N ILE A 89 23.19 16.92 -21.30
CA ILE A 89 22.59 16.24 -20.12
C ILE A 89 23.27 16.72 -18.84
N SER A 90 24.60 16.81 -18.79
CA SER A 90 25.34 17.21 -17.59
C SER A 90 25.05 18.64 -17.15
N GLN A 91 24.71 19.50 -18.06
CA GLN A 91 24.31 20.91 -17.83
C GLN A 91 22.86 21.03 -17.34
N ASN A 92 22.02 19.99 -17.55
CA ASN A 92 20.67 19.98 -17.07
C ASN A 92 20.63 19.47 -15.63
N VAL A 93 20.48 20.38 -14.67
CA VAL A 93 20.47 20.08 -13.22
C VAL A 93 19.06 19.99 -12.64
N LEU A 94 18.01 20.11 -13.46
CA LEU A 94 16.64 20.20 -12.98
C LEU A 94 16.22 18.93 -12.21
N LEU A 95 16.49 17.75 -12.79
CA LEU A 95 16.13 16.47 -12.15
C LEU A 95 16.97 16.23 -10.89
N ASP A 96 18.24 16.62 -10.87
CA ASP A 96 19.10 16.55 -9.68
C ASP A 96 18.53 17.44 -8.55
N ASN A 97 18.00 18.61 -8.88
CA ASN A 97 17.36 19.51 -7.92
C ASN A 97 16.09 18.89 -7.31
N TYR A 98 15.26 18.25 -8.12
CA TYR A 98 14.08 17.53 -7.60
C TYR A 98 14.47 16.36 -6.69
N LEU A 99 15.43 15.54 -7.09
CA LEU A 99 15.93 14.43 -6.26
C LEU A 99 16.51 14.91 -4.93
N SER A 100 17.14 16.09 -4.91
CA SER A 100 17.70 16.65 -3.67
C SER A 100 16.66 17.33 -2.79
N ALA A 101 15.58 17.87 -3.37
CA ALA A 101 14.57 18.64 -2.65
C ALA A 101 13.43 17.77 -2.09
N TYR A 102 13.14 16.62 -2.73
CA TYR A 102 11.96 15.80 -2.43
C TYR A 102 12.35 14.40 -2.00
N THR A 103 12.31 14.15 -0.70
CA THR A 103 12.70 12.87 -0.09
C THR A 103 11.75 11.71 -0.39
N GLU A 104 10.53 12.01 -0.81
CA GLU A 104 9.53 11.05 -1.30
C GLU A 104 9.88 10.44 -2.65
N ILE A 105 10.84 11.04 -3.39
CA ILE A 105 11.31 10.54 -4.69
C ILE A 105 12.65 9.82 -4.49
N ARG A 106 12.70 8.54 -4.85
CA ARG A 106 13.95 7.78 -4.86
C ARG A 106 14.74 8.00 -6.13
N LYS A 107 14.05 8.01 -7.28
CA LYS A 107 14.67 8.06 -8.60
C LYS A 107 13.73 8.71 -9.60
N ILE A 108 14.31 9.38 -10.57
CA ILE A 108 13.60 9.91 -11.76
C ILE A 108 14.30 9.37 -12.99
N ASP A 109 13.56 8.74 -13.90
CA ASP A 109 14.07 8.26 -15.19
C ASP A 109 13.28 8.86 -16.33
N VAL A 110 13.98 9.30 -17.36
CA VAL A 110 13.40 9.80 -18.61
C VAL A 110 13.89 8.92 -19.75
N TYR A 111 12.99 8.24 -20.41
CA TYR A 111 13.27 7.40 -21.58
C TYR A 111 12.87 8.11 -22.86
N THR A 112 13.72 8.07 -23.90
CA THR A 112 13.43 8.66 -25.21
C THR A 112 13.85 7.74 -26.35
N ASP A 113 13.06 7.75 -27.43
CA ASP A 113 13.37 7.04 -28.68
C ASP A 113 14.19 7.89 -29.68
N ASN A 114 14.74 9.04 -29.25
CA ASN A 114 15.64 9.83 -30.06
C ASN A 114 16.94 9.04 -30.34
N PRO A 115 17.23 8.64 -31.58
CA PRO A 115 18.35 7.74 -31.90
C PRO A 115 19.72 8.39 -31.70
N THR A 116 19.79 9.72 -31.57
CA THR A 116 21.04 10.44 -31.29
C THR A 116 21.32 10.61 -29.81
N PHE A 117 20.40 10.11 -28.97
CA PHE A 117 20.47 10.27 -27.53
C PHE A 117 21.36 9.17 -26.91
N VAL A 118 22.26 9.57 -26.02
CA VAL A 118 23.14 8.68 -25.27
C VAL A 118 22.75 8.73 -23.80
N GLY A 119 22.58 7.56 -23.18
CA GLY A 119 22.19 7.49 -21.76
C GLY A 119 23.23 8.10 -20.83
N ALA A 120 22.78 9.00 -19.96
CA ALA A 120 23.57 9.58 -18.90
C ALA A 120 22.65 10.06 -17.75
N LYS A 121 23.09 9.90 -16.50
CA LYS A 121 22.33 10.26 -15.30
C LYS A 121 20.91 9.65 -15.32
N GLN A 122 19.88 10.52 -15.28
CA GLN A 122 18.46 10.16 -15.28
C GLN A 122 17.87 9.94 -16.69
N PHE A 123 18.66 10.15 -17.73
CA PHE A 123 18.19 10.07 -19.12
C PHE A 123 18.68 8.79 -19.79
N HIS A 124 17.78 8.07 -20.43
CA HIS A 124 18.03 6.75 -21.01
C HIS A 124 17.48 6.68 -22.44
N PRO A 125 18.21 6.06 -23.40
CA PRO A 125 17.61 5.69 -24.67
C PRO A 125 16.54 4.59 -24.43
N ALA A 126 15.43 4.69 -25.12
CA ALA A 126 14.45 3.62 -25.18
C ALA A 126 14.96 2.54 -26.15
N ASN A 127 15.75 1.60 -25.60
CA ASN A 127 16.23 0.45 -26.35
C ASN A 127 15.11 -0.59 -26.54
N GLU A 128 15.35 -1.65 -27.35
CA GLU A 128 14.37 -2.72 -27.61
C GLU A 128 13.80 -3.32 -26.33
N GLU A 129 14.62 -3.52 -25.30
CA GLU A 129 14.18 -4.07 -24.00
C GLU A 129 13.14 -3.15 -23.31
N ILE A 130 13.35 -1.83 -23.35
CA ILE A 130 12.42 -0.86 -22.76
C ILE A 130 11.17 -0.73 -23.61
N GLU A 131 11.32 -0.74 -24.94
CA GLU A 131 10.17 -0.65 -25.85
C GLU A 131 9.22 -1.84 -25.72
N GLU A 132 9.71 -3.03 -25.37
CA GLU A 132 8.89 -4.22 -25.12
C GLU A 132 8.16 -4.20 -23.77
N LYS A 133 8.55 -3.34 -22.82
CA LYS A 133 7.89 -3.28 -21.51
C LYS A 133 6.44 -2.78 -21.63
N ALA A 134 5.53 -3.50 -20.99
CA ALA A 134 4.10 -3.20 -21.02
C ALA A 134 3.79 -1.77 -20.53
N TRP A 135 4.45 -1.32 -19.47
CA TRP A 135 4.26 0.04 -18.94
C TRP A 135 4.72 1.13 -19.94
N TYR A 136 5.78 0.89 -20.72
CA TYR A 136 6.26 1.84 -21.74
C TYR A 136 5.26 1.95 -22.88
N GLN A 137 4.79 0.83 -23.41
CA GLN A 137 3.76 0.79 -24.45
C GLN A 137 2.45 1.43 -24.00
N LYS A 138 2.04 1.18 -22.76
CA LYS A 138 0.86 1.81 -22.12
C LYS A 138 1.04 3.34 -22.09
N ALA A 139 2.22 3.83 -21.66
CA ALA A 139 2.52 5.27 -21.64
C ALA A 139 2.46 5.92 -23.02
N LEU A 140 2.91 5.24 -24.06
CA LEU A 140 2.86 5.76 -25.43
C LEU A 140 1.45 5.80 -26.00
N SER A 141 0.60 4.84 -25.62
CA SER A 141 -0.78 4.71 -26.15
C SER A 141 -1.80 5.59 -25.42
N GLN A 142 -1.52 6.01 -24.18
CA GLN A 142 -2.43 6.81 -23.36
C GLN A 142 -1.98 8.27 -23.31
N ALA A 143 -2.95 9.19 -23.24
CA ALA A 143 -2.67 10.63 -23.14
C ALA A 143 -2.43 11.11 -21.69
N GLY A 144 -2.68 10.26 -20.69
CA GLY A 144 -2.64 10.62 -19.27
C GLY A 144 -1.42 10.10 -18.53
N ILE A 145 -1.51 10.20 -17.22
CA ILE A 145 -0.60 9.55 -16.30
C ILE A 145 -1.22 8.27 -15.78
N PHE A 146 -0.39 7.35 -15.31
CA PHE A 146 -0.86 6.21 -14.53
C PHE A 146 0.18 5.82 -13.47
N TRP A 147 -0.29 5.12 -12.46
CA TRP A 147 0.54 4.51 -11.44
C TRP A 147 0.77 3.04 -11.81
N GLU A 148 1.95 2.54 -11.46
CA GLU A 148 2.35 1.16 -11.72
C GLU A 148 3.22 0.65 -10.57
N GLY A 149 3.03 -0.61 -10.18
CA GLY A 149 3.98 -1.31 -9.32
C GLY A 149 5.07 -1.93 -10.17
N MET A 150 6.31 -1.47 -10.05
CA MET A 150 7.44 -1.95 -10.83
C MET A 150 8.42 -2.72 -9.98
N SER A 151 8.98 -3.82 -10.52
CA SER A 151 10.09 -4.53 -9.90
C SER A 151 11.41 -4.18 -10.57
N TRP A 152 12.46 -4.22 -9.79
CA TRP A 152 13.83 -4.07 -10.23
C TRP A 152 14.76 -4.96 -9.38
N TYR A 153 15.96 -5.23 -9.88
CA TYR A 153 16.94 -6.07 -9.22
C TYR A 153 18.15 -5.23 -8.80
N ASP A 154 18.68 -5.49 -7.59
CA ASP A 154 19.94 -4.89 -7.16
C ASP A 154 21.15 -5.62 -7.73
N GLU A 155 22.36 -5.14 -7.39
CA GLU A 155 23.63 -5.73 -7.79
C GLU A 155 23.80 -7.20 -7.32
N TYR A 156 23.02 -7.60 -6.29
CA TYR A 156 23.05 -8.94 -5.71
C TYR A 156 21.94 -9.86 -6.24
N GLY A 157 21.09 -9.34 -7.14
CA GLY A 157 19.98 -10.08 -7.73
C GLY A 157 18.73 -10.16 -6.83
N ASN A 158 18.63 -9.34 -5.78
CA ASN A 158 17.40 -9.25 -4.99
C ASN A 158 16.36 -8.43 -5.74
N GLU A 159 15.13 -8.93 -5.76
CA GLU A 159 13.99 -8.22 -6.36
C GLU A 159 13.40 -7.21 -5.37
N TYR A 160 13.18 -6.00 -5.85
CA TYR A 160 12.53 -4.91 -5.13
C TYR A 160 11.31 -4.45 -5.91
N TRP A 161 10.28 -4.05 -5.18
CA TRP A 161 9.06 -3.50 -5.75
C TRP A 161 8.88 -2.06 -5.31
N GLU A 162 8.42 -1.22 -6.21
CA GLU A 162 8.21 0.21 -5.96
C GLU A 162 6.94 0.71 -6.63
N LEU A 163 6.33 1.69 -5.98
CA LEU A 163 5.26 2.48 -6.59
C LEU A 163 5.87 3.52 -7.52
N CYS A 164 5.48 3.50 -8.78
CA CYS A 164 5.97 4.42 -9.80
C CYS A 164 4.84 5.21 -10.46
N LEU A 165 5.08 6.51 -10.71
CA LEU A 165 4.27 7.31 -11.60
C LEU A 165 4.89 7.27 -12.99
N VAL A 166 4.08 6.96 -14.00
CA VAL A 166 4.50 6.94 -15.42
C VAL A 166 3.73 8.01 -16.19
N ARG A 167 4.47 8.81 -16.98
CA ARG A 167 3.90 9.92 -17.74
C ARG A 167 4.59 10.05 -19.09
N LYS A 168 3.80 10.15 -20.15
CA LYS A 168 4.32 10.57 -21.46
C LYS A 168 4.65 12.07 -21.43
N ILE A 169 5.88 12.43 -21.85
CA ILE A 169 6.27 13.84 -22.02
C ILE A 169 5.73 14.34 -23.35
N PRO A 170 4.95 15.44 -23.38
CA PRO A 170 4.42 15.99 -24.63
C PRO A 170 5.53 16.75 -25.39
N LEU A 171 6.08 16.14 -26.42
CA LEU A 171 7.06 16.77 -27.32
C LEU A 171 6.34 17.32 -28.54
N ILE A 172 6.13 18.64 -28.56
CA ILE A 172 5.39 19.32 -29.62
C ILE A 172 6.28 19.43 -30.90
N ASN A 173 5.73 19.07 -32.07
CA ASN A 173 6.43 19.12 -33.36
C ASN A 173 7.71 18.29 -33.42
N SER A 174 7.84 17.25 -32.59
CA SER A 174 8.98 16.35 -32.60
C SER A 174 8.57 14.96 -33.13
N PRO A 175 9.42 14.31 -33.95
CA PRO A 175 9.19 12.91 -34.32
C PRO A 175 9.46 11.96 -33.15
N TYR A 176 10.13 12.45 -32.09
CA TYR A 176 10.54 11.64 -30.96
C TYR A 176 9.47 11.57 -29.87
N ARG A 177 9.52 10.48 -29.09
CA ARG A 177 8.66 10.24 -27.94
C ARG A 177 9.51 10.14 -26.69
N ALA A 178 8.96 10.56 -25.57
CA ALA A 178 9.62 10.39 -24.28
C ALA A 178 8.62 10.04 -23.18
N VAL A 179 9.11 9.25 -22.21
CA VAL A 179 8.35 8.79 -21.05
C VAL A 179 9.15 9.10 -19.79
N LEU A 180 8.49 9.77 -18.85
CA LEU A 180 8.98 10.06 -17.51
C LEU A 180 8.49 8.96 -16.55
N VAL A 181 9.39 8.44 -15.71
CA VAL A 181 9.09 7.54 -14.62
C VAL A 181 9.62 8.13 -13.33
N ILE A 182 8.76 8.32 -12.33
CA ILE A 182 9.13 8.78 -11.00
C ILE A 182 8.91 7.63 -10.02
N HIS A 183 9.98 7.19 -9.38
CA HIS A 183 9.99 6.12 -8.39
C HIS A 183 9.79 6.70 -7.00
N VAL A 184 8.74 6.27 -6.31
CA VAL A 184 8.46 6.66 -4.92
C VAL A 184 9.45 5.98 -3.98
N SER A 185 9.96 6.71 -3.01
CA SER A 185 10.87 6.17 -2.01
C SER A 185 10.14 5.22 -1.05
N ASP A 186 10.55 3.95 -1.00
CA ASP A 186 10.03 2.96 -0.05
C ASP A 186 10.31 3.37 1.39
N ASP A 187 11.50 3.89 1.67
CA ASP A 187 11.86 4.36 3.00
C ASP A 187 10.98 5.52 3.45
N TYR A 188 10.63 6.44 2.55
CA TYR A 188 9.71 7.53 2.84
C TYR A 188 8.29 7.01 3.10
N LEU A 189 7.79 6.10 2.25
CA LEU A 189 6.49 5.46 2.48
C LEU A 189 6.47 4.76 3.83
N ARG A 190 7.49 4.00 4.17
CA ARG A 190 7.61 3.29 5.44
C ARG A 190 7.60 4.25 6.63
N MET A 191 8.38 5.32 6.57
CA MET A 191 8.41 6.34 7.63
C MET A 191 7.04 7.00 7.85
N ARG A 192 6.25 7.21 6.79
CA ARG A 192 4.97 7.91 6.84
C ARG A 192 3.78 6.99 7.12
N LEU A 193 3.82 5.76 6.64
CA LEU A 193 2.67 4.84 6.68
C LEU A 193 2.74 3.85 7.83
N ASP A 194 3.93 3.43 8.26
CA ASP A 194 4.09 2.45 9.33
C ASP A 194 3.63 3.04 10.67
N SER A 195 2.62 2.43 11.26
CA SER A 195 2.11 2.79 12.60
C SER A 195 2.68 1.91 13.70
N GLY A 196 3.36 0.81 13.35
CA GLY A 196 3.83 -0.21 14.26
C GLY A 196 2.74 -1.14 14.82
N ASP A 197 1.47 -0.74 14.73
CA ASP A 197 0.33 -1.50 15.28
C ASP A 197 -0.34 -2.39 14.21
N TYR A 198 -0.38 -1.92 12.97
CA TYR A 198 -1.07 -2.57 11.85
C TYR A 198 -0.14 -2.75 10.67
N LEU A 199 -0.36 -3.82 9.91
CA LEU A 199 0.32 -4.05 8.65
C LEU A 199 -0.44 -3.36 7.53
N SER A 200 0.26 -2.61 6.67
CA SER A 200 -0.32 -1.97 5.50
C SER A 200 0.32 -2.51 4.23
N GLU A 201 -0.51 -2.88 3.27
CA GLU A 201 -0.10 -3.35 1.94
C GLU A 201 -0.77 -2.48 0.88
N ILE A 202 -0.02 -2.12 -0.16
CA ILE A 202 -0.50 -1.29 -1.27
C ILE A 202 -0.19 -1.99 -2.58
N SER A 203 -1.18 -2.06 -3.46
CA SER A 203 -1.03 -2.47 -4.85
C SER A 203 -1.66 -1.45 -5.79
N VAL A 204 -1.29 -1.51 -7.07
CA VAL A 204 -1.88 -0.70 -8.13
C VAL A 204 -2.77 -1.59 -8.97
N ASP A 205 -4.02 -1.23 -9.13
CA ASP A 205 -5.02 -2.00 -9.87
C ASP A 205 -4.99 -3.50 -9.46
N GLN A 206 -4.91 -4.42 -10.41
CA GLN A 206 -4.78 -5.87 -10.14
C GLN A 206 -3.31 -6.33 -10.03
N GLY A 207 -2.39 -5.38 -9.93
CA GLY A 207 -0.95 -5.67 -9.81
C GLY A 207 -0.54 -6.23 -8.45
N PRO A 208 0.71 -6.62 -8.33
CA PRO A 208 1.27 -7.12 -7.08
C PRO A 208 1.43 -6.01 -6.04
N VAL A 209 1.67 -6.42 -4.80
CA VAL A 209 1.98 -5.51 -3.69
C VAL A 209 3.29 -4.79 -3.98
N CYS A 210 3.23 -3.48 -4.15
CA CYS A 210 4.38 -2.62 -4.41
C CYS A 210 4.90 -1.89 -3.15
N TYR A 211 4.13 -1.88 -2.07
CA TYR A 211 4.56 -1.48 -0.74
C TYR A 211 3.93 -2.38 0.31
N SER A 212 4.71 -2.76 1.32
CA SER A 212 4.21 -3.43 2.51
C SER A 212 5.03 -3.08 3.75
N SER A 213 4.37 -2.94 4.91
CA SER A 213 5.03 -2.86 6.21
C SER A 213 5.84 -4.14 6.51
N ASP A 214 5.39 -5.30 5.99
CA ASP A 214 6.12 -6.56 6.00
C ASP A 214 6.83 -6.77 4.66
N ARG A 215 8.17 -6.68 4.67
CA ARG A 215 9.01 -6.84 3.46
C ARG A 215 8.81 -8.17 2.73
N MET A 216 8.36 -9.21 3.42
CA MET A 216 8.11 -10.52 2.82
C MET A 216 6.88 -10.55 1.89
N LYS A 217 6.07 -9.49 1.89
CA LYS A 217 4.83 -9.38 1.11
C LYS A 217 5.00 -8.69 -0.23
N TYR A 218 6.15 -8.09 -0.51
CA TYR A 218 6.42 -7.45 -1.81
C TYR A 218 6.29 -8.47 -2.96
N GLY A 219 5.70 -8.02 -4.06
CA GLY A 219 5.47 -8.86 -5.24
C GLY A 219 4.35 -9.89 -5.11
N LEU A 220 3.79 -10.10 -3.92
CA LEU A 220 2.65 -11.00 -3.71
C LEU A 220 1.35 -10.35 -4.18
N ARG A 221 0.35 -11.19 -4.46
CA ARG A 221 -1.00 -10.69 -4.72
C ARG A 221 -1.69 -10.31 -3.42
N GLN A 222 -2.48 -9.24 -3.48
CA GLN A 222 -3.41 -8.91 -2.41
C GLN A 222 -4.50 -10.01 -2.27
N PRO A 223 -5.21 -10.05 -1.11
CA PRO A 223 -6.26 -11.04 -0.90
C PRO A 223 -7.32 -11.04 -2.01
N ASP A 224 -7.79 -12.23 -2.42
CA ASP A 224 -8.81 -12.43 -3.48
C ASP A 224 -10.21 -11.85 -3.14
N VAL A 225 -10.31 -11.08 -2.09
CA VAL A 225 -11.55 -10.45 -1.62
C VAL A 225 -11.82 -9.08 -2.21
N ILE A 226 -10.88 -8.56 -3.04
CA ILE A 226 -10.98 -7.24 -3.66
C ILE A 226 -11.86 -7.34 -4.91
N ASP A 227 -12.91 -6.50 -4.95
CA ASP A 227 -13.72 -6.31 -6.16
C ASP A 227 -13.17 -5.10 -6.95
N TYR A 228 -12.40 -5.40 -7.97
CA TYR A 228 -11.74 -4.39 -8.82
C TYR A 228 -12.72 -3.67 -9.76
N GLU A 229 -13.94 -4.17 -9.92
CA GLU A 229 -14.95 -3.52 -10.75
C GLU A 229 -15.62 -2.36 -10.03
N GLN A 230 -15.65 -2.38 -8.69
CA GLN A 230 -16.22 -1.30 -7.89
C GLN A 230 -15.26 -0.11 -7.80
N PRO A 231 -15.64 1.09 -8.31
CA PRO A 231 -14.76 2.27 -8.30
C PRO A 231 -14.34 2.72 -6.89
N TYR A 232 -15.26 2.64 -5.93
CA TYR A 232 -15.05 3.06 -4.53
C TYR A 232 -15.09 1.87 -3.59
N PHE A 233 -14.35 0.81 -3.96
CA PHE A 233 -14.31 -0.40 -3.16
C PHE A 233 -13.87 -0.11 -1.73
N GLN A 234 -14.67 -0.57 -0.79
CA GLN A 234 -14.33 -0.59 0.63
C GLN A 234 -14.88 -1.85 1.26
N ARG A 235 -14.05 -2.55 2.01
CA ARG A 235 -14.44 -3.76 2.72
C ARG A 235 -13.79 -3.80 4.09
N LYS A 236 -14.58 -4.02 5.14
CA LYS A 236 -14.10 -4.36 6.47
C LYS A 236 -14.58 -5.74 6.88
N GLY A 237 -13.80 -6.44 7.68
CA GLY A 237 -14.18 -7.76 8.15
C GLY A 237 -12.97 -8.60 8.56
N ARG A 238 -13.08 -9.89 8.31
CA ARG A 238 -12.07 -10.88 8.70
C ARG A 238 -11.66 -11.70 7.48
N ILE A 239 -10.37 -11.95 7.38
CA ILE A 239 -9.80 -12.86 6.40
C ILE A 239 -8.91 -13.88 7.09
N ARG A 240 -8.62 -14.96 6.40
CA ARG A 240 -7.65 -15.95 6.86
C ARG A 240 -6.39 -15.81 6.01
N GLN A 241 -5.31 -15.35 6.63
CA GLN A 241 -4.01 -15.19 5.99
C GLN A 241 -3.02 -16.13 6.67
N GLU A 242 -2.35 -16.98 5.88
CA GLU A 242 -1.38 -17.98 6.39
C GLU A 242 -1.93 -18.88 7.53
N GLY A 243 -3.23 -19.20 7.45
CA GLY A 243 -3.89 -20.01 8.48
C GLY A 243 -4.36 -19.26 9.73
N VAL A 244 -4.00 -17.99 9.90
CA VAL A 244 -4.40 -17.13 11.01
C VAL A 244 -5.58 -16.25 10.60
N GLN A 245 -6.56 -16.09 11.48
CA GLN A 245 -7.63 -15.11 11.29
C GLN A 245 -7.11 -13.72 11.67
N CYS A 246 -7.28 -12.77 10.72
CA CYS A 246 -6.90 -11.38 10.88
C CYS A 246 -8.11 -10.48 10.63
N PHE A 247 -8.17 -9.34 11.31
CA PHE A 247 -9.05 -8.26 10.88
C PHE A 247 -8.43 -7.55 9.69
N VAL A 248 -9.28 -7.13 8.74
CA VAL A 248 -8.85 -6.43 7.54
C VAL A 248 -9.76 -5.25 7.24
N ASN A 249 -9.16 -4.16 6.80
CA ASN A 249 -9.85 -3.08 6.12
C ASN A 249 -9.16 -2.83 4.77
N ILE A 250 -9.93 -2.89 3.70
CA ILE A 250 -9.43 -2.66 2.34
C ILE A 250 -10.20 -1.50 1.73
N SER A 251 -9.50 -0.56 1.12
CA SER A 251 -10.11 0.56 0.42
C SER A 251 -9.40 0.90 -0.88
N ALA A 252 -10.16 1.32 -1.88
CA ALA A 252 -9.61 1.89 -3.11
C ALA A 252 -9.36 3.39 -2.93
N LEU A 253 -8.23 3.85 -3.42
CA LEU A 253 -7.85 5.26 -3.54
C LEU A 253 -7.75 5.62 -5.02
N HIS A 254 -8.56 6.60 -5.46
CA HIS A 254 -8.36 7.27 -6.74
C HIS A 254 -7.30 8.34 -6.59
N THR A 255 -6.25 8.26 -7.36
CA THR A 255 -5.19 9.26 -7.37
C THR A 255 -5.57 10.44 -8.27
N TYR A 256 -4.95 11.58 -8.03
CA TYR A 256 -5.26 12.81 -8.76
C TYR A 256 -4.90 12.67 -10.26
N GLN A 257 -5.86 12.98 -11.14
CA GLN A 257 -5.69 12.99 -12.61
C GLN A 257 -5.15 11.67 -13.20
N SER A 258 -5.42 10.53 -12.58
CA SER A 258 -4.99 9.21 -13.04
C SER A 258 -6.16 8.24 -13.07
N ASP A 259 -6.16 7.34 -14.06
CA ASP A 259 -7.13 6.25 -14.13
C ASP A 259 -6.76 5.07 -13.22
N SER A 260 -5.52 4.99 -12.74
CA SER A 260 -5.07 3.93 -11.84
C SER A 260 -5.65 4.09 -10.43
N ARG A 261 -5.96 2.98 -9.80
CA ARG A 261 -6.45 2.90 -8.43
C ARG A 261 -5.42 2.22 -7.53
N LEU A 262 -5.14 2.81 -6.39
CA LEU A 262 -4.33 2.19 -5.35
C LEU A 262 -5.27 1.45 -4.39
N TYR A 263 -5.01 0.18 -4.16
CA TYR A 263 -5.72 -0.64 -3.18
C TYR A 263 -4.89 -0.74 -1.91
N ILE A 264 -5.46 -0.25 -0.82
CA ILE A 264 -4.84 -0.19 0.49
C ILE A 264 -5.48 -1.26 1.35
N CYS A 265 -4.70 -2.26 1.74
CA CYS A 265 -5.11 -3.32 2.64
C CYS A 265 -4.41 -3.12 3.98
N THR A 266 -5.18 -2.84 5.04
CA THR A 266 -4.68 -2.72 6.40
C THR A 266 -5.10 -3.94 7.20
N LEU A 267 -4.17 -4.56 7.93
CA LEU A 267 -4.31 -5.85 8.60
C LEU A 267 -3.95 -5.74 10.08
N ASP A 268 -4.80 -6.33 10.94
CA ASP A 268 -4.48 -6.59 12.35
C ASP A 268 -4.34 -8.10 12.58
N ALA A 269 -3.11 -8.57 12.52
CA ALA A 269 -2.78 -9.99 12.72
C ALA A 269 -2.93 -10.44 14.19
N ASN A 270 -2.86 -9.54 15.14
CA ASN A 270 -2.85 -9.84 16.57
C ASN A 270 -4.21 -9.67 17.23
N GLY A 271 -5.07 -8.80 16.72
CA GLY A 271 -6.35 -8.44 17.35
C GLY A 271 -7.24 -9.65 17.64
N TYR A 272 -7.38 -10.54 16.66
CA TYR A 272 -8.19 -11.75 16.86
C TYR A 272 -7.63 -12.69 17.94
N ARG A 273 -6.30 -12.85 17.98
CA ARG A 273 -5.63 -13.66 19.01
C ARG A 273 -5.80 -13.04 20.40
N ASN A 274 -5.71 -11.72 20.50
CA ASN A 274 -5.89 -11.00 21.76
C ASN A 274 -7.31 -11.13 22.27
N ILE A 275 -8.33 -10.96 21.43
CA ILE A 275 -9.74 -11.15 21.80
C ILE A 275 -9.97 -12.57 22.30
N ARG A 276 -9.48 -13.58 21.57
CA ARG A 276 -9.62 -14.99 21.99
C ARG A 276 -8.99 -15.24 23.35
N ASN A 277 -7.79 -14.73 23.60
CA ASN A 277 -7.09 -14.93 24.88
C ASN A 277 -7.84 -14.26 26.05
N ILE A 278 -8.37 -13.06 25.85
CA ILE A 278 -9.18 -12.36 26.86
C ILE A 278 -10.47 -13.12 27.15
N LEU A 279 -11.15 -13.62 26.13
CA LEU A 279 -12.37 -14.42 26.32
C LEU A 279 -12.10 -15.74 27.07
N LEU A 280 -10.99 -16.41 26.77
CA LEU A 280 -10.57 -17.60 27.47
C LEU A 280 -10.29 -17.30 28.96
N LEU A 281 -9.59 -16.20 29.25
CA LEU A 281 -9.33 -15.77 30.62
C LEU A 281 -10.63 -15.45 31.37
N CYS A 282 -11.53 -14.69 30.78
CA CYS A 282 -12.82 -14.35 31.36
C CYS A 282 -13.68 -15.62 31.60
N GLY A 283 -13.68 -16.55 30.65
CA GLY A 283 -14.35 -17.86 30.80
C GLY A 283 -13.77 -18.70 31.95
N ALA A 284 -12.45 -18.74 32.10
CA ALA A 284 -11.77 -19.43 33.20
C ALA A 284 -12.13 -18.82 34.56
N VAL A 285 -12.14 -17.48 34.67
CA VAL A 285 -12.56 -16.79 35.90
C VAL A 285 -14.01 -17.11 36.28
N LEU A 286 -14.91 -17.13 35.28
CA LEU A 286 -16.31 -17.47 35.47
C LEU A 286 -16.45 -18.90 35.97
N LEU A 287 -15.72 -19.87 35.40
CA LEU A 287 -15.72 -21.28 35.85
C LEU A 287 -15.18 -21.40 37.27
N LEU A 288 -14.13 -20.71 37.65
CA LEU A 288 -13.59 -20.70 39.01
C LEU A 288 -14.62 -20.13 40.01
N ALA A 289 -15.28 -19.03 39.65
CA ALA A 289 -16.32 -18.42 40.48
C ALA A 289 -17.51 -19.34 40.74
N LEU A 290 -17.80 -20.26 39.79
CA LEU A 290 -18.87 -21.28 39.97
C LEU A 290 -18.42 -22.52 40.75
N THR A 291 -17.16 -22.95 40.62
CA THR A 291 -16.66 -24.19 41.18
C THR A 291 -16.23 -24.04 42.63
N ILE A 292 -15.62 -22.93 43.03
CA ILE A 292 -15.13 -22.70 44.41
C ILE A 292 -16.25 -22.82 45.44
N PRO A 293 -17.40 -22.14 45.32
CA PRO A 293 -18.48 -22.29 46.29
C PRO A 293 -19.07 -23.68 46.31
N LEU A 294 -19.03 -24.41 45.19
CA LEU A 294 -19.56 -25.78 45.08
C LEU A 294 -18.70 -26.81 45.83
N ILE A 295 -17.42 -26.54 45.99
CA ILE A 295 -16.47 -27.34 46.78
C ILE A 295 -16.62 -27.07 48.27
N MET A 296 -17.06 -25.84 48.64
CA MET A 296 -17.23 -25.46 50.05
C MET A 296 -18.54 -25.87 50.67
N ILE A 297 -19.55 -26.34 49.89
CA ILE A 297 -20.84 -26.89 50.32
C ILE A 297 -20.74 -28.41 50.48
#